data_a17231cb58cd94669a688d32ee164a9e
#
_entry.id   a17231cb58cd94669a688d32ee164a9e
#
_cell.length_a   1.000
_cell.length_b   1.000
_cell.length_c   1.000
_cell.angle_alpha   90.00
_cell.angle_beta   90.00
_cell.angle_gamma   90.00
#
_symmetry.space_group_name_H-M   'P 1'
#
loop_
_entity.id
_entity.type
_entity.pdbx_description
1 polymer ?
#
loop_
_entity_poly.entity_id
_entity_poly.type
_entity_poly.pdbx_seq_one_letter_code
_entity_poly.pdbx_strand_id
1 'polypeptide(L)'
;MIKKLLLIPILSISILCSSCINVPETLPQIQTENQSTTSFDYNSIPEYNKEPYIEINNNKPYFIQADITSNSYEFYSDLDDLGRTGVATACLGSETIPTEKRGPIGMIKPAGWHTVKYPDQIKDLYLYNRCHLIAFELSGENDNEKNLTTGTRYMNISGMLPFENKTRKYIDDTGNHVIYRVTPVFLNNELICRGILIEAQSVEDNDLSFCVFCYNVQPNIDIDYQTGDSYIK
;
A
#
# COMPACT_ATOMS: atom_id res chain seq x y z
N MET A 1 1.19 56.09 67.23
CA MET A 1 1.71 54.94 68.02
C MET A 1 2.43 54.03 67.06
N ILE A 2 3.75 54.09 67.05
CA ILE A 2 4.64 53.41 66.08
C ILE A 2 5.17 52.18 66.80
N LYS A 3 4.85 50.99 66.33
CA LYS A 3 5.47 49.75 66.82
C LYS A 3 6.67 49.40 65.93
N LYS A 4 7.86 49.42 66.50
CA LYS A 4 9.13 48.99 65.92
C LYS A 4 9.12 47.48 65.82
N LEU A 5 9.46 46.96 64.63
CA LEU A 5 9.71 45.55 64.40
C LEU A 5 11.22 45.28 64.41
N LEU A 6 11.62 44.38 65.29
CA LEU A 6 13.00 43.97 65.50
C LEU A 6 13.39 42.92 64.45
N LEU A 7 14.41 43.16 63.67
CA LEU A 7 15.04 42.15 62.78
C LEU A 7 16.08 41.35 63.57
N ILE A 8 15.96 40.05 63.56
CA ILE A 8 16.97 39.10 64.03
C ILE A 8 17.62 38.46 62.82
N PRO A 9 18.95 38.45 62.67
CA PRO A 9 19.62 37.74 61.57
C PRO A 9 19.81 36.28 61.93
N ILE A 10 19.30 35.39 61.08
CA ILE A 10 19.56 33.96 61.18
C ILE A 10 20.82 33.64 60.38
N LEU A 11 21.80 33.14 61.12
CA LEU A 11 23.10 32.66 60.61
C LEU A 11 22.89 31.23 60.11
N SER A 12 22.90 31.02 58.78
CA SER A 12 22.81 29.68 58.19
C SER A 12 24.20 29.06 58.04
N ILE A 13 24.40 27.99 58.74
CA ILE A 13 25.61 27.14 58.64
C ILE A 13 25.36 26.15 57.48
N SER A 14 26.14 26.29 56.42
CA SER A 14 26.14 25.35 55.30
C SER A 14 27.06 24.16 55.63
N ILE A 15 26.50 23.01 55.87
CA ILE A 15 27.23 21.74 55.94
C ILE A 15 27.32 21.14 54.54
N LEU A 16 28.47 21.14 53.92
CA LEU A 16 28.78 20.40 52.71
C LEU A 16 28.98 18.91 53.07
N CYS A 17 27.98 18.07 52.82
CA CYS A 17 28.18 16.64 52.76
C CYS A 17 28.39 16.22 51.31
N SER A 18 29.65 15.99 50.94
CA SER A 18 30.02 15.37 49.65
C SER A 18 29.85 13.85 49.81
N SER A 19 28.72 13.33 49.41
CA SER A 19 28.54 11.89 49.22
C SER A 19 28.59 11.57 47.72
N CYS A 20 29.69 10.98 47.29
CA CYS A 20 29.80 10.37 45.97
C CYS A 20 28.83 9.19 45.88
N ILE A 21 27.74 9.38 45.19
CA ILE A 21 26.85 8.27 44.75
C ILE A 21 27.41 7.79 43.42
N ASN A 22 28.07 6.63 43.41
CA ASN A 22 28.35 5.88 42.22
C ASN A 22 27.03 5.36 41.68
N VAL A 23 26.48 6.01 40.62
CA VAL A 23 25.41 5.47 39.82
C VAL A 23 26.06 4.56 38.79
N PRO A 24 25.72 3.28 38.74
CA PRO A 24 26.17 2.43 37.62
C PRO A 24 25.48 2.88 36.35
N GLU A 25 26.22 3.48 35.44
CA GLU A 25 25.79 3.77 34.07
C GLU A 25 25.73 2.46 33.26
N THR A 26 24.66 1.72 33.43
CA THR A 26 24.26 0.68 32.46
C THR A 26 22.81 0.93 32.11
N LEU A 27 22.61 1.84 31.16
CA LEU A 27 21.38 1.84 30.37
C LEU A 27 21.28 0.46 29.70
N PRO A 28 20.12 -0.22 29.76
CA PRO A 28 19.94 -1.43 28.99
C PRO A 28 20.13 -1.06 27.53
N GLN A 29 21.15 -1.65 26.89
CA GLN A 29 21.29 -1.64 25.46
C GLN A 29 20.02 -2.32 24.94
N ILE A 30 19.10 -1.53 24.38
CA ILE A 30 18.04 -2.05 23.52
C ILE A 30 18.81 -2.64 22.34
N GLN A 31 18.99 -3.95 22.36
CA GLN A 31 19.38 -4.68 21.18
C GLN A 31 18.22 -4.47 20.21
N THR A 32 18.38 -3.52 19.29
CA THR A 32 17.63 -3.52 18.05
C THR A 32 18.02 -4.83 17.36
N GLU A 33 17.21 -5.85 17.58
CA GLU A 33 17.19 -6.98 16.66
C GLU A 33 17.07 -6.36 15.27
N ASN A 34 18.10 -6.58 14.46
CA ASN A 34 18.06 -6.36 13.04
C ASN A 34 16.94 -7.26 12.48
N GLN A 35 15.69 -6.82 12.58
CA GLN A 35 14.63 -7.34 11.74
C GLN A 35 15.07 -7.00 10.33
N SER A 36 15.61 -7.97 9.64
CA SER A 36 15.75 -7.99 8.21
C SER A 36 14.34 -7.75 7.66
N THR A 37 13.98 -6.49 7.43
CA THR A 37 12.82 -6.14 6.64
C THR A 37 13.15 -6.63 5.23
N THR A 38 12.76 -7.86 4.91
CA THR A 38 12.74 -8.34 3.54
C THR A 38 11.75 -7.46 2.81
N SER A 39 12.28 -6.48 2.09
CA SER A 39 11.49 -5.60 1.25
C SER A 39 11.37 -6.23 -0.13
N PHE A 40 10.25 -5.98 -0.79
CA PHE A 40 10.04 -6.35 -2.19
C PHE A 40 11.14 -5.72 -3.08
N ASP A 41 11.80 -6.55 -3.88
CA ASP A 41 12.77 -6.12 -4.91
C ASP A 41 12.23 -6.51 -6.29
N TYR A 42 11.88 -5.50 -7.09
CA TYR A 42 11.42 -5.72 -8.46
C TYR A 42 12.46 -6.42 -9.34
N ASN A 43 13.76 -6.24 -9.10
CA ASN A 43 14.80 -6.90 -9.88
C ASN A 43 14.79 -8.44 -9.71
N SER A 44 14.12 -8.94 -8.67
CA SER A 44 13.91 -10.38 -8.48
C SER A 44 12.73 -10.94 -9.26
N ILE A 45 11.92 -10.08 -9.89
CA ILE A 45 10.75 -10.49 -10.67
C ILE A 45 11.21 -11.07 -12.01
N PRO A 46 10.85 -12.31 -12.35
CA PRO A 46 11.16 -12.89 -13.65
C PRO A 46 10.41 -12.14 -14.78
N GLU A 47 10.92 -12.25 -15.97
CA GLU A 47 10.22 -11.74 -17.15
C GLU A 47 8.85 -12.44 -17.32
N TYR A 48 7.90 -11.71 -17.91
CA TYR A 48 6.58 -12.25 -18.21
C TYR A 48 6.65 -13.51 -19.07
N ASN A 49 6.04 -14.58 -18.60
CA ASN A 49 6.08 -15.92 -19.22
C ASN A 49 4.69 -16.46 -19.63
N LYS A 50 3.74 -15.58 -19.91
CA LYS A 50 2.33 -15.84 -20.26
C LYS A 50 1.39 -16.03 -19.06
N GLU A 51 1.91 -16.06 -17.83
CA GLU A 51 1.07 -16.05 -16.64
C GLU A 51 0.76 -14.62 -16.23
N PRO A 52 -0.50 -14.27 -15.91
CA PRO A 52 -0.90 -12.90 -15.59
C PRO A 52 -0.29 -12.37 -14.30
N TYR A 53 0.10 -13.25 -13.40
CA TYR A 53 0.73 -12.93 -12.11
C TYR A 53 1.70 -14.04 -11.70
N ILE A 54 2.50 -13.73 -10.71
CA ILE A 54 3.36 -14.70 -10.01
C ILE A 54 3.23 -14.51 -8.50
N GLU A 55 3.44 -15.57 -7.75
CA GLU A 55 3.57 -15.51 -6.31
C GLU A 55 4.94 -14.98 -5.90
N ILE A 56 4.96 -14.06 -4.94
CA ILE A 56 6.15 -13.44 -4.38
C ILE A 56 6.34 -13.89 -2.93
N ASN A 57 7.57 -13.97 -2.47
CA ASN A 57 7.90 -14.29 -1.08
C ASN A 57 7.22 -15.57 -0.56
N ASN A 58 7.17 -16.64 -1.38
CA ASN A 58 6.43 -17.87 -1.06
C ASN A 58 4.95 -17.59 -0.73
N ASN A 59 4.34 -16.65 -1.42
CA ASN A 59 2.96 -16.20 -1.26
C ASN A 59 2.65 -15.63 0.15
N LYS A 60 3.65 -15.03 0.81
CA LYS A 60 3.52 -14.41 2.14
C LYS A 60 3.69 -12.90 2.04
N PRO A 61 2.75 -12.11 2.56
CA PRO A 61 2.88 -10.65 2.62
C PRO A 61 4.10 -10.22 3.44
N TYR A 62 4.58 -9.00 3.17
CA TYR A 62 5.65 -8.35 3.94
C TYR A 62 5.09 -7.50 5.12
N PHE A 63 3.88 -7.78 5.61
CA PHE A 63 3.34 -7.09 6.77
C PHE A 63 4.14 -7.42 8.03
N ILE A 64 4.37 -6.40 8.85
CA ILE A 64 4.90 -6.57 10.20
C ILE A 64 3.75 -6.49 11.21
N GLN A 65 3.98 -6.91 12.46
CA GLN A 65 2.93 -6.92 13.48
C GLN A 65 2.29 -5.54 13.70
N ALA A 66 3.04 -4.45 13.48
CA ALA A 66 2.52 -3.09 13.59
C ALA A 66 1.52 -2.70 12.49
N ASP A 67 1.52 -3.41 11.35
CA ASP A 67 0.58 -3.18 10.25
C ASP A 67 -0.78 -3.82 10.54
N ILE A 68 -0.84 -4.80 11.46
CA ILE A 68 -2.02 -5.61 11.70
C ILE A 68 -2.97 -4.89 12.66
N THR A 69 -4.16 -4.57 12.18
CA THR A 69 -5.24 -3.92 12.94
C THR A 69 -6.60 -4.37 12.43
N SER A 70 -7.59 -4.40 13.30
CA SER A 70 -9.01 -4.59 12.94
C SER A 70 -9.79 -3.27 12.88
N ASN A 71 -9.10 -2.12 13.02
CA ASN A 71 -9.72 -0.82 12.80
C ASN A 71 -9.66 -0.50 11.32
N SER A 72 -10.80 -0.42 10.67
CA SER A 72 -10.87 -0.08 9.26
C SER A 72 -10.29 1.28 8.95
N TYR A 73 -9.49 1.34 7.91
CA TYR A 73 -8.90 2.54 7.35
C TYR A 73 -8.61 2.35 5.86
N GLU A 74 -8.45 3.46 5.19
CA GLU A 74 -7.92 3.54 3.83
C GLU A 74 -6.85 4.63 3.77
N PHE A 75 -5.77 4.35 3.07
CA PHE A 75 -4.70 5.29 2.84
C PHE A 75 -4.23 5.17 1.40
N TYR A 76 -4.10 6.30 0.74
CA TYR A 76 -3.62 6.44 -0.63
C TYR A 76 -2.48 7.45 -0.64
N SER A 77 -1.29 7.03 -1.06
CA SER A 77 -0.15 7.94 -1.19
C SER A 77 -0.47 9.06 -2.16
N ASP A 78 0.11 10.23 -1.93
CA ASP A 78 0.03 11.33 -2.89
C ASP A 78 0.64 10.90 -4.24
N LEU A 79 0.14 11.47 -5.32
CA LEU A 79 0.77 11.32 -6.63
C LEU A 79 2.17 11.92 -6.58
N ASP A 80 3.11 11.27 -7.27
CA ASP A 80 4.46 11.81 -7.39
C ASP A 80 4.55 12.96 -8.42
N ASP A 81 5.74 13.52 -8.61
CA ASP A 81 5.98 14.64 -9.55
C ASP A 81 5.65 14.31 -11.02
N LEU A 82 5.50 13.04 -11.38
CA LEU A 82 5.06 12.57 -12.69
C LEU A 82 3.56 12.25 -12.74
N GLY A 83 2.83 12.50 -11.66
CA GLY A 83 1.40 12.20 -11.54
C GLY A 83 1.11 10.69 -11.40
N ARG A 84 2.09 9.88 -10.98
CA ARG A 84 1.94 8.44 -10.80
C ARG A 84 1.41 8.12 -9.41
N THR A 85 0.60 7.08 -9.33
CA THR A 85 0.09 6.57 -8.05
C THR A 85 1.20 5.92 -7.22
N GLY A 86 1.13 6.12 -5.91
CA GLY A 86 1.98 5.44 -4.93
C GLY A 86 1.28 4.23 -4.31
N VAL A 87 1.74 3.82 -3.13
CA VAL A 87 1.16 2.70 -2.37
C VAL A 87 -0.25 3.05 -1.89
N ALA A 88 -1.19 2.12 -2.03
CA ALA A 88 -2.48 2.13 -1.38
C ALA A 88 -2.54 1.04 -0.32
N THR A 89 -3.04 1.34 0.87
CA THR A 89 -3.16 0.41 1.99
C THR A 89 -4.52 0.57 2.67
N ALA A 90 -5.14 -0.53 3.06
CA ALA A 90 -6.39 -0.51 3.78
C ALA A 90 -6.48 -1.65 4.80
N CYS A 91 -7.29 -1.44 5.82
CA CYS A 91 -7.90 -2.50 6.60
C CYS A 91 -9.35 -2.61 6.14
N LEU A 92 -9.63 -3.66 5.38
CA LEU A 92 -10.92 -3.90 4.73
C LEU A 92 -11.80 -4.78 5.62
N GLY A 93 -13.06 -4.43 5.75
CA GLY A 93 -14.06 -5.19 6.50
C GLY A 93 -15.45 -5.02 5.89
N SER A 94 -16.47 -5.59 6.50
CA SER A 94 -17.85 -5.45 6.00
C SER A 94 -18.32 -4.00 5.89
N GLU A 95 -17.77 -3.11 6.71
CA GLU A 95 -18.08 -1.68 6.77
C GLU A 95 -17.43 -0.87 5.63
N THR A 96 -16.38 -1.39 4.97
CA THR A 96 -15.76 -0.73 3.81
C THR A 96 -16.44 -1.12 2.49
N ILE A 97 -17.24 -2.19 2.51
CA ILE A 97 -17.95 -2.66 1.33
C ILE A 97 -18.98 -1.62 0.88
N PRO A 98 -18.98 -1.21 -0.41
CA PRO A 98 -19.89 -0.18 -0.87
C PRO A 98 -21.36 -0.61 -0.78
N THR A 99 -22.18 0.31 -0.32
CA THR A 99 -23.66 0.18 -0.32
C THR A 99 -24.27 0.88 -1.54
N GLU A 100 -23.48 1.70 -2.23
CA GLU A 100 -23.91 2.45 -3.40
C GLU A 100 -23.36 1.86 -4.70
N LYS A 101 -24.01 2.21 -5.81
CA LYS A 101 -23.54 1.78 -7.14
C LYS A 101 -22.31 2.59 -7.56
N ARG A 102 -21.36 1.90 -8.21
CA ARG A 102 -20.18 2.52 -8.81
C ARG A 102 -20.57 3.66 -9.76
N GLY A 103 -19.94 4.82 -9.54
CA GLY A 103 -20.07 6.01 -10.38
C GLY A 103 -19.15 5.98 -11.61
N PRO A 104 -19.27 7.00 -12.49
CA PRO A 104 -18.36 7.16 -13.63
C PRO A 104 -16.98 7.65 -13.17
N ILE A 105 -15.91 7.11 -13.77
CA ILE A 105 -14.52 7.50 -13.51
C ILE A 105 -13.80 8.00 -14.79
N GLY A 106 -14.54 8.23 -15.87
CA GLY A 106 -13.99 8.61 -17.17
C GLY A 106 -13.26 9.95 -17.21
N MET A 107 -13.52 10.85 -16.25
CA MET A 107 -12.86 12.15 -16.12
C MET A 107 -11.41 12.04 -15.66
N ILE A 108 -11.03 11.00 -14.91
CA ILE A 108 -9.68 10.81 -14.40
C ILE A 108 -8.82 10.21 -15.52
N LYS A 109 -7.64 10.78 -15.69
CA LYS A 109 -6.63 10.31 -16.63
C LYS A 109 -5.33 10.07 -15.85
N PRO A 110 -5.08 8.86 -15.38
CA PRO A 110 -3.83 8.54 -14.67
C PRO A 110 -2.60 8.76 -15.55
N ALA A 111 -1.41 8.80 -14.97
CA ALA A 111 -0.15 8.93 -15.72
C ALA A 111 -0.10 7.94 -16.90
N GLY A 112 0.40 8.39 -18.05
CA GLY A 112 0.51 7.60 -19.28
C GLY A 112 -0.83 7.16 -19.90
N TRP A 113 -1.96 7.77 -19.56
CA TRP A 113 -3.27 7.37 -20.09
C TRP A 113 -3.44 7.66 -21.57
N HIS A 114 -3.72 6.62 -22.35
CA HIS A 114 -4.15 6.69 -23.74
C HIS A 114 -5.48 5.96 -23.94
N THR A 115 -6.33 6.50 -24.82
CA THR A 115 -7.54 5.80 -25.25
C THR A 115 -7.24 5.02 -26.51
N VAL A 116 -6.78 3.78 -26.37
CA VAL A 116 -6.34 2.92 -27.46
C VAL A 116 -7.24 1.70 -27.58
N LYS A 117 -7.52 1.29 -28.83
CA LYS A 117 -8.37 0.13 -29.13
C LYS A 117 -7.63 -0.87 -30.02
N TYR A 118 -7.78 -2.16 -29.70
CA TYR A 118 -7.26 -3.29 -30.47
C TYR A 118 -8.38 -4.34 -30.64
N PRO A 119 -9.36 -4.10 -31.53
CA PRO A 119 -10.58 -4.92 -31.65
C PRO A 119 -10.31 -6.40 -31.98
N ASP A 120 -9.23 -6.69 -32.69
CA ASP A 120 -8.89 -8.06 -33.07
C ASP A 120 -8.08 -8.80 -32.00
N GLN A 121 -7.47 -8.09 -31.02
CA GLN A 121 -6.62 -8.63 -29.97
C GLN A 121 -7.28 -8.61 -28.59
N ILE A 122 -8.20 -7.69 -28.35
CA ILE A 122 -8.83 -7.49 -27.04
C ILE A 122 -10.36 -7.54 -27.16
N LYS A 123 -10.97 -8.54 -26.50
CA LYS A 123 -12.42 -8.78 -26.56
C LYS A 123 -13.25 -7.53 -26.21
N ASP A 124 -12.80 -6.74 -25.22
CA ASP A 124 -13.51 -5.54 -24.76
C ASP A 124 -12.96 -4.26 -25.44
N LEU A 125 -12.23 -4.39 -26.53
CA LEU A 125 -11.67 -3.36 -27.40
C LEU A 125 -10.51 -2.55 -26.81
N TYR A 126 -10.65 -2.03 -25.59
CA TYR A 126 -9.70 -1.06 -25.02
C TYR A 126 -8.51 -1.74 -24.35
N LEU A 127 -7.30 -1.26 -24.69
CA LEU A 127 -6.06 -1.71 -24.07
C LEU A 127 -6.00 -1.34 -22.59
N TYR A 128 -6.23 -0.06 -22.29
CA TYR A 128 -6.08 0.46 -20.94
C TYR A 128 -7.41 0.59 -20.20
N ASN A 129 -7.34 0.24 -18.94
CA ASN A 129 -8.35 0.46 -17.92
C ASN A 129 -7.83 1.46 -16.89
N ARG A 130 -8.72 2.22 -16.28
CA ARG A 130 -8.44 2.90 -15.02
C ARG A 130 -8.55 1.85 -13.93
N CYS A 131 -7.42 1.22 -13.62
CA CYS A 131 -7.38 0.17 -12.61
C CYS A 131 -7.38 0.81 -11.22
N HIS A 132 -8.38 0.46 -10.40
CA HIS A 132 -8.30 0.77 -8.99
C HIS A 132 -7.16 -0.03 -8.37
N LEU A 133 -6.36 0.58 -7.51
CA LEU A 133 -5.38 -0.13 -6.69
C LEU A 133 -6.13 -0.97 -5.64
N ILE A 134 -7.01 -0.35 -4.87
CA ILE A 134 -7.99 -1.05 -4.03
C ILE A 134 -9.32 -0.99 -4.75
N ALA A 135 -9.86 -2.15 -5.09
CA ALA A 135 -11.07 -2.27 -5.91
C ALA A 135 -12.28 -1.57 -5.27
N PHE A 136 -13.15 -0.96 -6.09
CA PHE A 136 -14.38 -0.32 -5.63
C PHE A 136 -15.24 -1.25 -4.77
N GLU A 137 -15.35 -2.52 -5.14
CA GLU A 137 -16.11 -3.52 -4.38
C GLU A 137 -15.53 -3.85 -3.00
N LEU A 138 -14.32 -3.41 -2.69
CA LEU A 138 -13.66 -3.62 -1.39
C LEU A 138 -13.70 -2.38 -0.49
N SER A 139 -13.65 -1.19 -1.08
CA SER A 139 -13.49 0.06 -0.34
C SER A 139 -14.61 1.07 -0.57
N GLY A 140 -15.39 0.94 -1.65
CA GLY A 140 -16.35 1.97 -2.05
C GLY A 140 -15.70 3.22 -2.67
N GLU A 141 -14.36 3.31 -2.70
CA GLU A 141 -13.63 4.44 -3.25
C GLU A 141 -13.74 4.47 -4.78
N ASN A 142 -14.41 5.48 -5.34
CA ASN A 142 -14.80 5.49 -6.75
C ASN A 142 -13.84 6.28 -7.65
N ASP A 143 -13.78 7.59 -7.48
CA ASP A 143 -13.13 8.55 -8.39
C ASP A 143 -11.92 9.26 -7.76
N ASN A 144 -11.24 8.60 -6.87
CA ASN A 144 -9.99 9.04 -6.27
C ASN A 144 -8.82 8.83 -7.25
N GLU A 145 -8.20 9.91 -7.70
CA GLU A 145 -7.06 9.85 -8.63
C GLU A 145 -5.84 9.12 -8.04
N LYS A 146 -5.68 9.12 -6.70
CA LYS A 146 -4.61 8.41 -6.00
C LYS A 146 -4.83 6.89 -5.96
N ASN A 147 -6.05 6.44 -6.25
CA ASN A 147 -6.44 5.03 -6.32
C ASN A 147 -6.53 4.50 -7.75
N LEU A 148 -6.27 5.33 -8.78
CA LEU A 148 -6.47 4.95 -10.18
C LEU A 148 -5.16 5.00 -10.95
N THR A 149 -4.71 3.85 -11.48
CA THR A 149 -3.52 3.76 -12.32
C THR A 149 -3.87 3.29 -13.74
N THR A 150 -3.00 3.61 -14.71
CA THR A 150 -3.15 3.10 -16.09
C THR A 150 -2.68 1.65 -16.13
N GLY A 151 -3.61 0.72 -16.25
CA GLY A 151 -3.33 -0.70 -16.37
C GLY A 151 -3.94 -1.32 -17.62
N THR A 152 -3.34 -2.39 -18.11
CA THR A 152 -3.90 -3.13 -19.23
C THR A 152 -5.18 -3.86 -18.83
N ARG A 153 -6.02 -4.15 -19.84
CA ARG A 153 -7.19 -5.01 -19.63
C ARG A 153 -6.79 -6.37 -19.06
N TYR A 154 -5.68 -6.93 -19.54
CA TYR A 154 -5.18 -8.22 -19.09
C TYR A 154 -4.74 -8.19 -17.62
N MET A 155 -3.94 -7.19 -17.21
CA MET A 155 -3.58 -7.02 -15.80
C MET A 155 -4.82 -6.89 -14.91
N ASN A 156 -5.76 -6.03 -15.29
CA ASN A 156 -6.96 -5.76 -14.50
C ASN A 156 -7.82 -7.01 -14.30
N ILE A 157 -8.10 -7.77 -15.37
CA ILE A 157 -9.07 -8.87 -15.33
C ILE A 157 -8.43 -10.23 -15.02
N SER A 158 -7.25 -10.49 -15.58
CA SER A 158 -6.59 -11.79 -15.37
C SER A 158 -5.58 -11.76 -14.23
N GLY A 159 -5.00 -10.59 -13.94
CA GLY A 159 -4.04 -10.39 -12.85
C GLY A 159 -4.73 -10.06 -11.53
N MET A 160 -5.37 -8.90 -11.43
CA MET A 160 -5.86 -8.33 -10.16
C MET A 160 -7.19 -8.93 -9.71
N LEU A 161 -8.20 -8.97 -10.57
CA LEU A 161 -9.58 -9.36 -10.24
C LEU A 161 -9.72 -10.70 -9.48
N PRO A 162 -8.93 -11.76 -9.75
CA PRO A 162 -9.01 -13.00 -8.98
C PRO A 162 -8.70 -12.80 -7.48
N PHE A 163 -7.77 -11.90 -7.14
CA PHE A 163 -7.36 -11.59 -5.77
C PHE A 163 -8.33 -10.63 -5.09
N GLU A 164 -8.86 -9.67 -5.80
CA GLU A 164 -9.94 -8.80 -5.36
C GLU A 164 -11.19 -9.65 -4.99
N ASN A 165 -11.61 -10.54 -5.87
CA ASN A 165 -12.74 -11.45 -5.63
C ASN A 165 -12.47 -12.40 -4.45
N LYS A 166 -11.23 -12.91 -4.30
CA LYS A 166 -10.84 -13.77 -3.19
C LYS A 166 -10.96 -13.04 -1.85
N THR A 167 -10.48 -11.78 -1.81
CA THR A 167 -10.57 -10.91 -0.63
C THR A 167 -12.03 -10.58 -0.32
N ARG A 168 -12.80 -10.17 -1.32
CA ARG A 168 -14.23 -9.86 -1.16
C ARG A 168 -15.00 -11.06 -0.62
N LYS A 169 -14.81 -12.23 -1.22
CA LYS A 169 -15.47 -13.47 -0.76
C LYS A 169 -15.12 -13.81 0.69
N TYR A 170 -13.85 -13.66 1.08
CA TYR A 170 -13.43 -13.91 2.46
C TYR A 170 -14.17 -12.99 3.44
N ILE A 171 -14.25 -11.69 3.15
CA ILE A 171 -14.96 -10.71 4.00
C ILE A 171 -16.46 -11.06 4.08
N ASP A 172 -17.09 -11.36 2.94
CA ASP A 172 -18.51 -11.72 2.88
C ASP A 172 -18.83 -13.01 3.66
N ASP A 173 -17.93 -14.00 3.62
CA ASP A 173 -18.15 -15.30 4.28
C ASP A 173 -17.90 -15.25 5.80
N THR A 174 -16.94 -14.44 6.26
CA THR A 174 -16.46 -14.48 7.65
C THR A 174 -16.85 -13.24 8.47
N GLY A 175 -17.01 -12.08 7.83
CA GLY A 175 -17.13 -10.79 8.48
C GLY A 175 -15.80 -10.28 9.08
N ASN A 176 -14.70 -11.01 8.88
CA ASN A 176 -13.37 -10.65 9.40
C ASN A 176 -12.70 -9.58 8.54
N HIS A 177 -11.66 -8.95 9.12
CA HIS A 177 -10.90 -7.90 8.45
C HIS A 177 -9.70 -8.46 7.67
N VAL A 178 -9.31 -7.70 6.65
CA VAL A 178 -8.14 -7.99 5.81
C VAL A 178 -7.26 -6.75 5.71
N ILE A 179 -6.00 -6.87 6.13
CA ILE A 179 -4.98 -5.87 5.74
C ILE A 179 -4.64 -6.11 4.28
N TYR A 180 -4.78 -5.05 3.49
CA TYR A 180 -4.61 -5.08 2.04
C TYR A 180 -3.68 -3.96 1.60
N ARG A 181 -2.64 -4.30 0.84
CA ARG A 181 -1.68 -3.32 0.32
C ARG A 181 -1.43 -3.55 -1.16
N VAL A 182 -1.45 -2.47 -1.92
CA VAL A 182 -1.22 -2.48 -3.36
C VAL A 182 -0.11 -1.50 -3.70
N THR A 183 0.94 -2.02 -4.33
CA THR A 183 2.12 -1.23 -4.68
C THR A 183 2.34 -1.27 -6.20
N PRO A 184 2.02 -0.19 -6.92
CA PRO A 184 2.39 -0.08 -8.33
C PRO A 184 3.90 0.11 -8.47
N VAL A 185 4.52 -0.58 -9.44
CA VAL A 185 5.96 -0.57 -9.64
C VAL A 185 6.31 0.15 -10.94
N PHE A 186 6.93 1.31 -10.81
CA PHE A 186 7.45 2.09 -11.93
C PHE A 186 8.96 2.05 -11.94
N LEU A 187 9.58 2.03 -13.12
CA LEU A 187 11.02 2.16 -13.26
C LEU A 187 11.37 3.56 -13.76
N ASN A 188 12.34 4.20 -13.12
CA ASN A 188 12.81 5.53 -13.51
C ASN A 188 11.65 6.53 -13.74
N ASN A 189 11.57 7.12 -14.94
CA ASN A 189 10.56 8.10 -15.34
C ASN A 189 9.40 7.48 -16.15
N GLU A 190 9.18 6.18 -16.05
CA GLU A 190 8.07 5.52 -16.74
C GLU A 190 6.72 6.04 -16.22
N LEU A 191 5.80 6.30 -17.13
CA LEU A 191 4.44 6.76 -16.80
C LEU A 191 3.47 5.59 -16.62
N ILE A 192 3.82 4.40 -17.11
CA ILE A 192 3.06 3.16 -16.94
C ILE A 192 3.82 2.25 -15.98
N CYS A 193 3.15 1.73 -14.94
CA CYS A 193 3.78 0.77 -14.04
C CYS A 193 4.08 -0.55 -14.76
N ARG A 194 5.19 -1.20 -14.39
CA ARG A 194 5.56 -2.53 -14.89
C ARG A 194 4.64 -3.63 -14.42
N GLY A 195 4.00 -3.39 -13.30
CA GLY A 195 3.04 -4.28 -12.67
C GLY A 195 2.65 -3.77 -11.29
N ILE A 196 1.86 -4.56 -10.60
CA ILE A 196 1.31 -4.23 -9.28
C ILE A 196 1.58 -5.39 -8.34
N LEU A 197 2.25 -5.12 -7.21
CA LEU A 197 2.32 -6.04 -6.08
C LEU A 197 1.04 -5.91 -5.26
N ILE A 198 0.35 -7.02 -5.03
CA ILE A 198 -0.82 -7.10 -4.17
C ILE A 198 -0.52 -8.01 -3.00
N GLU A 199 -0.75 -7.51 -1.80
CA GLU A 199 -0.55 -8.22 -0.54
C GLU A 199 -1.84 -8.19 0.27
N ALA A 200 -2.20 -9.31 0.85
CA ALA A 200 -3.35 -9.42 1.73
C ALA A 200 -3.11 -10.40 2.86
N GLN A 201 -3.65 -10.10 4.04
CA GLN A 201 -3.64 -10.99 5.19
C GLN A 201 -4.88 -10.73 6.05
N SER A 202 -5.59 -11.81 6.40
CA SER A 202 -6.67 -11.73 7.39
C SER A 202 -6.12 -11.39 8.77
N VAL A 203 -6.93 -10.64 9.54
CA VAL A 203 -6.52 -10.07 10.83
C VAL A 203 -6.85 -11.03 11.99
N GLU A 204 -8.07 -11.57 12.02
CA GLU A 204 -8.59 -12.35 13.14
C GLU A 204 -8.18 -13.83 13.08
N ASP A 205 -7.77 -14.29 11.90
CA ASP A 205 -7.33 -15.66 11.65
C ASP A 205 -6.15 -15.67 10.66
N ASN A 206 -5.84 -16.80 10.05
CA ASN A 206 -4.81 -16.92 9.03
C ASN A 206 -5.35 -17.60 7.75
N ASP A 207 -6.67 -17.53 7.51
CA ASP A 207 -7.32 -18.25 6.44
C ASP A 207 -7.19 -17.55 5.09
N LEU A 208 -6.93 -16.23 5.09
CA LEU A 208 -6.57 -15.49 3.89
C LEU A 208 -5.15 -14.93 4.02
N SER A 209 -4.29 -15.33 3.10
CA SER A 209 -2.95 -14.73 2.92
C SER A 209 -2.50 -14.89 1.48
N PHE A 210 -1.96 -13.83 0.88
CA PHE A 210 -1.27 -13.90 -0.41
C PHE A 210 -0.36 -12.70 -0.64
N CYS A 211 0.65 -12.92 -1.49
CA CYS A 211 1.57 -11.89 -1.98
C CYS A 211 1.88 -12.21 -3.43
N VAL A 212 1.36 -11.40 -4.36
CA VAL A 212 1.43 -11.64 -5.80
C VAL A 212 1.84 -10.40 -6.56
N PHE A 213 2.61 -10.59 -7.63
CA PHE A 213 2.92 -9.53 -8.59
C PHE A 213 2.14 -9.76 -9.89
N CYS A 214 1.26 -8.82 -10.24
CA CYS A 214 0.47 -8.82 -11.46
C CYS A 214 1.19 -8.01 -12.54
N TYR A 215 1.51 -8.65 -13.68
CA TYR A 215 2.21 -7.99 -14.78
C TYR A 215 1.32 -7.01 -15.54
N ASN A 216 1.79 -5.80 -15.76
CA ASN A 216 1.09 -4.82 -16.59
C ASN A 216 1.45 -5.00 -18.07
N VAL A 217 1.01 -6.07 -18.64
CA VAL A 217 1.22 -6.46 -20.04
C VAL A 217 -0.11 -6.72 -20.73
N GLN A 218 -0.09 -6.78 -22.06
CA GLN A 218 -1.20 -7.29 -22.84
C GLN A 218 -0.65 -8.28 -23.88
N PRO A 219 -1.12 -9.55 -23.91
CA PRO A 219 -0.69 -10.52 -24.94
C PRO A 219 -0.80 -9.94 -26.35
N ASN A 220 0.24 -10.17 -27.16
CA ASN A 220 0.37 -9.69 -28.55
C ASN A 220 0.47 -8.17 -28.75
N ILE A 221 0.64 -7.40 -27.66
CA ILE A 221 0.83 -5.95 -27.73
C ILE A 221 2.08 -5.57 -26.96
N ASP A 222 2.94 -4.77 -27.58
CA ASP A 222 4.05 -4.11 -26.91
C ASP A 222 3.61 -2.76 -26.35
N ILE A 223 4.12 -2.43 -25.17
CA ILE A 223 3.82 -1.18 -24.46
C ILE A 223 5.12 -0.43 -24.24
N ASP A 224 5.15 0.82 -24.64
CA ASP A 224 6.17 1.77 -24.19
C ASP A 224 5.77 2.28 -22.80
N TYR A 225 6.44 1.80 -21.76
CA TYR A 225 6.14 2.18 -20.39
C TYR A 225 6.51 3.64 -20.07
N GLN A 226 7.38 4.26 -20.86
CA GLN A 226 7.71 5.67 -20.66
C GLN A 226 6.58 6.59 -21.05
N THR A 227 5.85 6.25 -22.13
CA THR A 227 4.82 7.14 -22.69
C THR A 227 3.40 6.61 -22.57
N GLY A 228 3.22 5.30 -22.54
CA GLY A 228 1.92 4.63 -22.67
C GLY A 228 1.55 4.33 -24.13
N ASP A 229 2.40 4.62 -25.09
CA ASP A 229 2.20 4.21 -26.47
C ASP A 229 2.25 2.68 -26.60
N SER A 230 1.60 2.14 -27.63
CA SER A 230 1.50 0.69 -27.79
C SER A 230 1.41 0.26 -29.24
N TYR A 231 1.88 -0.97 -29.53
CA TYR A 231 1.97 -1.51 -30.88
C TYR A 231 1.63 -2.99 -30.89
N ILE A 232 1.05 -3.49 -32.00
CA ILE A 232 0.86 -4.93 -32.21
C ILE A 232 2.23 -5.56 -32.49
N LYS A 233 2.50 -6.70 -31.84
CA LYS A 233 3.74 -7.52 -32.05
C LYS A 233 3.77 -8.14 -33.41
#